data_0db96a4f2c80a4e82f58eae37016bdaf
#
_entry.id   0db96a4f2c80a4e82f58eae37016bdaf
#
_cell.length_a   1.000
_cell.length_b   1.000
_cell.length_c   1.000
_cell.angle_alpha   90.00
_cell.angle_beta   90.00
_cell.angle_gamma   90.00
#
_symmetry.space_group_name_H-M   'P 1'
#
loop_
_entity.id
_entity.type
_entity.pdbx_description
1 polymer ?
#
loop_
_entity_poly.entity_id
_entity_poly.type
_entity_poly.pdbx_seq_one_letter_code
_entity_poly.pdbx_strand_id
1 'polypeptide(L)'
;MALVAHPHPLYGGTLDNKVVQTLAKAFFASRFCALRLNFRGVGASDGVFDEGRGEIEDFLALAEHARRTYGGGELALGGFSFGGFVAASAAQQLGPMHLVLVAPAVGRFPVGAVPAGTLVVHGEEDDVVPLKDALDWARPQQLPIVVFPGAGHFFHGNLVALQKLVERHCRA
;
A
#
# COMPACT_ATOMS: atom_id res chain seq x y z
N MET A 1 0.41 12.23 -8.88
CA MET A 1 1.37 11.84 -7.81
C MET A 1 0.99 10.52 -7.19
N ALA A 2 1.94 9.83 -6.57
CA ALA A 2 1.69 8.57 -5.89
C ALA A 2 2.18 8.62 -4.45
N LEU A 3 1.42 8.07 -3.50
CA LEU A 3 1.79 7.98 -2.10
C LEU A 3 1.91 6.51 -1.71
N VAL A 4 2.97 6.15 -0.99
CA VAL A 4 3.24 4.76 -0.61
C VAL A 4 3.41 4.63 0.90
N ALA A 5 2.58 3.80 1.51
CA ALA A 5 2.54 3.51 2.94
C ALA A 5 3.35 2.25 3.28
N HIS A 6 4.17 2.34 4.34
CA HIS A 6 5.06 1.26 4.78
C HIS A 6 4.38 0.26 5.74
N PRO A 7 4.97 -0.94 5.95
CA PRO A 7 4.41 -1.94 6.85
C PRO A 7 4.47 -1.49 8.32
N HIS A 8 4.06 -2.37 9.23
CA HIS A 8 3.76 -2.05 10.62
C HIS A 8 4.93 -1.36 11.34
N PRO A 9 4.72 -0.17 11.93
CA PRO A 9 5.75 0.62 12.62
C PRO A 9 6.50 -0.16 13.71
N LEU A 10 5.78 -0.86 14.58
CA LEU A 10 6.38 -1.56 15.71
C LEU A 10 7.12 -2.85 15.33
N TYR A 11 7.02 -3.30 14.07
CA TYR A 11 7.74 -4.49 13.56
C TYR A 11 8.82 -4.13 12.55
N GLY A 12 9.44 -2.96 12.72
CA GLY A 12 10.53 -2.50 11.87
C GLY A 12 10.11 -1.95 10.51
N GLY A 13 8.82 -1.63 10.35
CA GLY A 13 8.31 -0.97 9.14
C GLY A 13 8.90 0.44 9.00
N THR A 14 9.43 0.74 7.83
CA THR A 14 9.94 2.07 7.44
C THR A 14 9.70 2.33 5.97
N LEU A 15 9.84 3.59 5.55
CA LEU A 15 9.80 3.99 4.13
C LEU A 15 10.88 3.31 3.27
N ASP A 16 11.93 2.74 3.90
CA ASP A 16 13.02 2.04 3.21
C ASP A 16 12.78 0.55 3.01
N ASN A 17 11.63 0.02 3.45
CA ASN A 17 11.24 -1.35 3.17
C ASN A 17 11.30 -1.64 1.67
N LYS A 18 11.84 -2.81 1.27
CA LYS A 18 12.08 -3.15 -0.14
C LYS A 18 10.80 -3.21 -0.98
N VAL A 19 9.69 -3.67 -0.43
CA VAL A 19 8.39 -3.67 -1.12
C VAL A 19 7.89 -2.24 -1.33
N VAL A 20 8.01 -1.38 -0.31
CA VAL A 20 7.66 0.05 -0.40
C VAL A 20 8.48 0.77 -1.47
N GLN A 21 9.80 0.53 -1.50
CA GLN A 21 10.67 1.06 -2.54
C GLN A 21 10.29 0.54 -3.94
N THR A 22 9.89 -0.72 -4.04
CA THR A 22 9.45 -1.34 -5.29
C THR A 22 8.17 -0.68 -5.82
N LEU A 23 7.19 -0.46 -4.94
CA LEU A 23 5.97 0.28 -5.29
C LEU A 23 6.28 1.71 -5.75
N ALA A 24 7.11 2.44 -5.01
CA ALA A 24 7.51 3.80 -5.39
C ALA A 24 8.23 3.84 -6.75
N LYS A 25 9.12 2.89 -7.04
CA LYS A 25 9.77 2.76 -8.35
C LYS A 25 8.78 2.46 -9.47
N ALA A 26 7.79 1.59 -9.23
CA ALA A 26 6.77 1.26 -10.21
C ALA A 26 5.89 2.48 -10.55
N PHE A 27 5.46 3.24 -9.54
CA PHE A 27 4.72 4.48 -9.76
C PHE A 27 5.57 5.53 -10.48
N PHE A 28 6.84 5.68 -10.11
CA PHE A 28 7.74 6.59 -10.80
C PHE A 28 7.94 6.22 -12.28
N ALA A 29 8.12 4.93 -12.57
CA ALA A 29 8.21 4.43 -13.95
C ALA A 29 6.90 4.63 -14.74
N SER A 30 5.77 4.76 -14.03
CA SER A 30 4.44 5.07 -14.57
C SER A 30 4.14 6.57 -14.60
N ARG A 31 5.18 7.43 -14.47
CA ARG A 31 5.13 8.89 -14.54
C ARG A 31 4.45 9.60 -13.37
N PHE A 32 4.30 8.94 -12.23
CA PHE A 32 3.88 9.59 -10.99
C PHE A 32 5.09 10.15 -10.24
N CYS A 33 4.97 11.33 -9.64
CA CYS A 33 5.87 11.75 -8.57
C CYS A 33 5.55 10.90 -7.33
N ALA A 34 6.46 10.01 -6.93
CA ALA A 34 6.24 9.05 -5.85
C ALA A 34 6.81 9.55 -4.53
N LEU A 35 5.95 9.65 -3.52
CA LEU A 35 6.29 10.03 -2.16
C LEU A 35 6.12 8.85 -1.21
N ARG A 36 7.03 8.73 -0.27
CA ARG A 36 7.01 7.79 0.84
C ARG A 36 7.15 8.57 2.15
N LEU A 37 6.48 8.14 3.20
CA LEU A 37 6.66 8.72 4.53
C LEU A 37 7.12 7.66 5.52
N ASN A 38 7.73 8.09 6.62
CA ASN A 38 7.73 7.32 7.85
C ASN A 38 6.53 7.78 8.68
N PHE A 39 5.70 6.84 9.11
CA PHE A 39 4.61 7.14 10.03
C PHE A 39 5.12 7.68 11.35
N ARG A 40 4.21 8.26 12.14
CA ARG A 40 4.48 8.74 13.50
C ARG A 40 5.27 7.72 14.33
N GLY A 41 6.29 8.19 15.04
CA GLY A 41 7.18 7.37 15.87
C GLY A 41 8.20 6.52 15.10
N VAL A 42 8.33 6.67 13.78
CA VAL A 42 9.30 5.92 12.96
C VAL A 42 10.40 6.83 12.43
N GLY A 43 11.65 6.44 12.63
CA GLY A 43 12.81 7.19 12.17
C GLY A 43 12.89 8.58 12.80
N ALA A 44 12.84 9.63 11.99
CA ALA A 44 12.84 11.01 12.43
C ALA A 44 11.41 11.62 12.56
N SER A 45 10.37 10.82 12.39
CA SER A 45 8.98 11.28 12.56
C SER A 45 8.61 11.33 14.04
N ASP A 46 8.07 12.46 14.47
CA ASP A 46 7.57 12.63 15.83
C ASP A 46 6.34 11.77 16.11
N GLY A 47 5.94 11.71 17.39
CA GLY A 47 4.74 11.01 17.83
C GLY A 47 4.96 9.54 18.18
N VAL A 48 3.86 8.81 18.28
CA VAL A 48 3.85 7.39 18.64
C VAL A 48 2.80 6.66 17.78
N PHE A 49 3.00 5.35 17.59
CA PHE A 49 2.05 4.48 16.90
C PHE A 49 0.65 4.59 17.53
N ASP A 50 -0.38 4.79 16.72
CA ASP A 50 -1.78 5.00 17.15
C ASP A 50 -2.75 4.00 16.50
N GLU A 51 -2.35 2.76 16.40
CA GLU A 51 -3.19 1.63 15.96
C GLU A 51 -3.89 1.85 14.60
N GLY A 52 -3.30 2.67 13.76
CA GLY A 52 -3.77 2.98 12.42
C GLY A 52 -4.60 4.25 12.31
N ARG A 53 -5.18 4.77 13.40
CA ARG A 53 -5.96 6.02 13.35
C ARG A 53 -5.08 7.20 12.97
N GLY A 54 -4.04 7.44 13.75
CA GLY A 54 -3.10 8.51 13.48
C GLY A 54 -2.31 8.31 12.20
N GLU A 55 -1.96 7.07 11.85
CA GLU A 55 -1.24 6.75 10.61
C GLU A 55 -2.08 7.04 9.36
N ILE A 56 -3.41 6.86 9.43
CA ILE A 56 -4.33 7.29 8.36
C ILE A 56 -4.34 8.82 8.26
N GLU A 57 -4.39 9.54 9.39
CA GLU A 57 -4.31 11.01 9.41
C GLU A 57 -2.99 11.52 8.83
N ASP A 58 -1.85 10.89 9.18
CA ASP A 58 -0.53 11.21 8.62
C ASP A 58 -0.52 11.05 7.10
N PHE A 59 -1.15 9.97 6.59
CA PHE A 59 -1.20 9.69 5.17
C PHE A 59 -2.11 10.67 4.42
N LEU A 60 -3.24 11.07 5.01
CA LEU A 60 -4.12 12.11 4.49
C LEU A 60 -3.41 13.48 4.48
N ALA A 61 -2.69 13.82 5.55
CA ALA A 61 -1.91 15.06 5.64
C ALA A 61 -0.80 15.11 4.59
N LEU A 62 -0.13 13.96 4.32
CA LEU A 62 0.84 13.87 3.23
C LEU A 62 0.19 14.13 1.87
N ALA A 63 -1.01 13.58 1.62
CA ALA A 63 -1.75 13.82 0.38
C ALA A 63 -2.07 15.30 0.18
N GLU A 64 -2.52 15.96 1.23
CA GLU A 64 -2.82 17.40 1.20
C GLU A 64 -1.54 18.22 0.97
N HIS A 65 -0.46 17.92 1.69
CA HIS A 65 0.84 18.56 1.49
C HIS A 65 1.34 18.41 0.06
N ALA A 66 1.26 17.20 -0.48
CA ALA A 66 1.69 16.90 -1.83
C ALA A 66 0.88 17.67 -2.89
N ARG A 67 -0.44 17.79 -2.71
CA ARG A 67 -1.30 18.59 -3.59
C ARG A 67 -0.93 20.07 -3.58
N ARG A 68 -0.61 20.61 -2.41
CA ARG A 68 -0.19 22.04 -2.28
C ARG A 68 1.19 22.28 -2.89
N THR A 69 2.12 21.36 -2.72
CA THR A 69 3.52 21.53 -3.12
C THR A 69 3.76 21.26 -4.61
N TYR A 70 3.11 20.24 -5.16
CA TYR A 70 3.36 19.75 -6.52
C TYR A 70 2.19 19.97 -7.47
N GLY A 71 1.12 20.59 -6.99
CA GLY A 71 -0.09 20.84 -7.76
C GLY A 71 -1.08 19.68 -7.72
N GLY A 72 -2.34 19.96 -8.07
CA GLY A 72 -3.40 18.96 -8.20
C GLY A 72 -3.20 18.12 -9.47
N GLY A 73 -3.57 16.86 -9.42
CA GLY A 73 -3.50 15.93 -10.54
C GLY A 73 -3.94 14.55 -10.11
N GLU A 74 -3.80 13.58 -11.00
CA GLU A 74 -4.11 12.19 -10.72
C GLU A 74 -3.35 11.69 -9.51
N LEU A 75 -4.06 10.96 -8.63
CA LEU A 75 -3.53 10.39 -7.40
C LEU A 75 -3.52 8.86 -7.50
N ALA A 76 -2.36 8.27 -7.20
CA ALA A 76 -2.23 6.85 -6.96
C ALA A 76 -1.86 6.59 -5.50
N LEU A 77 -2.41 5.55 -4.90
CA LEU A 77 -2.06 5.11 -3.56
C LEU A 77 -1.51 3.70 -3.60
N GLY A 78 -0.46 3.45 -2.83
CA GLY A 78 0.10 2.13 -2.63
C GLY A 78 0.34 1.85 -1.16
N GLY A 79 0.21 0.59 -0.76
CA GLY A 79 0.51 0.20 0.61
C GLY A 79 0.93 -1.25 0.72
N PHE A 80 1.84 -1.52 1.64
CA PHE A 80 2.31 -2.86 1.95
C PHE A 80 1.92 -3.24 3.38
N SER A 81 1.31 -4.41 3.55
CA SER A 81 0.92 -4.97 4.86
C SER A 81 0.04 -3.99 5.64
N PHE A 82 0.46 -3.51 6.81
CA PHE A 82 -0.23 -2.44 7.56
C PHE A 82 -0.44 -1.18 6.71
N GLY A 83 0.57 -0.79 5.90
CA GLY A 83 0.40 0.31 4.95
C GLY A 83 -0.69 0.06 3.91
N GLY A 84 -0.99 -1.20 3.60
CA GLY A 84 -2.14 -1.58 2.77
C GLY A 84 -3.47 -1.24 3.43
N PHE A 85 -3.61 -1.48 4.74
CA PHE A 85 -4.77 -1.03 5.51
C PHE A 85 -4.89 0.51 5.51
N VAL A 86 -3.79 1.22 5.77
CA VAL A 86 -3.78 2.69 5.78
C VAL A 86 -4.17 3.25 4.41
N ALA A 87 -3.56 2.74 3.33
CA ALA A 87 -3.85 3.19 1.96
C ALA A 87 -5.31 2.91 1.55
N ALA A 88 -5.85 1.74 1.89
CA ALA A 88 -7.25 1.39 1.63
C ALA A 88 -8.23 2.31 2.38
N SER A 89 -7.92 2.62 3.65
CA SER A 89 -8.73 3.54 4.47
C SER A 89 -8.71 4.97 3.92
N ALA A 90 -7.53 5.48 3.56
CA ALA A 90 -7.39 6.81 2.99
C ALA A 90 -8.02 6.94 1.58
N ALA A 91 -8.05 5.84 0.81
CA ALA A 91 -8.63 5.83 -0.53
C ALA A 91 -10.11 6.22 -0.55
N GLN A 92 -10.86 5.93 0.51
CA GLN A 92 -12.28 6.30 0.63
C GLN A 92 -12.50 7.82 0.61
N GLN A 93 -11.54 8.60 1.13
CA GLN A 93 -11.60 10.06 1.17
C GLN A 93 -10.88 10.71 -0.01
N LEU A 94 -9.80 10.08 -0.49
CA LEU A 94 -8.91 10.68 -1.49
C LEU A 94 -9.34 10.39 -2.93
N GLY A 95 -10.13 9.33 -3.18
CA GLY A 95 -10.60 8.93 -4.51
C GLY A 95 -9.46 8.73 -5.52
N PRO A 96 -8.48 7.84 -5.26
CA PRO A 96 -7.33 7.69 -6.15
C PRO A 96 -7.74 7.07 -7.49
N MET A 97 -7.02 7.43 -8.57
CA MET A 97 -7.12 6.78 -9.86
C MET A 97 -6.64 5.32 -9.80
N HIS A 98 -5.56 5.07 -9.07
CA HIS A 98 -5.03 3.73 -8.84
C HIS A 98 -4.84 3.48 -7.34
N LEU A 99 -5.31 2.32 -6.89
CA LEU A 99 -5.02 1.78 -5.56
C LEU A 99 -4.31 0.44 -5.70
N VAL A 100 -3.12 0.31 -5.10
CA VAL A 100 -2.31 -0.90 -5.14
C VAL A 100 -2.06 -1.38 -3.72
N LEU A 101 -2.55 -2.56 -3.38
CA LEU A 101 -2.42 -3.18 -2.07
C LEU A 101 -1.58 -4.45 -2.17
N VAL A 102 -0.43 -4.47 -1.51
CA VAL A 102 0.45 -5.64 -1.46
C VAL A 102 0.37 -6.27 -0.08
N ALA A 103 -0.08 -7.52 -0.03
CA ALA A 103 -0.29 -8.28 1.21
C ALA A 103 -0.98 -7.46 2.30
N PRO A 104 -2.13 -6.79 2.01
CA PRO A 104 -2.78 -5.91 2.98
C PRO A 104 -3.10 -6.65 4.28
N ALA A 105 -2.92 -6.01 5.43
CA ALA A 105 -3.04 -6.62 6.76
C ALA A 105 -4.50 -6.91 7.16
N VAL A 106 -5.25 -7.55 6.27
CA VAL A 106 -6.63 -8.03 6.52
C VAL A 106 -6.64 -9.09 7.63
N GLY A 107 -7.72 -9.19 8.35
CA GLY A 107 -7.82 -10.08 9.52
C GLY A 107 -7.16 -9.55 10.80
N ARG A 108 -6.20 -8.62 10.68
CA ARG A 108 -5.57 -7.93 11.82
C ARG A 108 -6.08 -6.51 12.00
N PHE A 109 -6.40 -5.85 10.89
CA PHE A 109 -6.96 -4.49 10.85
C PHE A 109 -8.27 -4.49 10.07
N PRO A 110 -9.19 -3.56 10.36
CA PRO A 110 -10.49 -3.48 9.70
C PRO A 110 -10.36 -2.84 8.30
N VAL A 111 -9.76 -3.58 7.37
CA VAL A 111 -9.68 -3.14 5.97
C VAL A 111 -11.08 -3.16 5.37
N GLY A 112 -11.61 -1.99 5.06
CA GLY A 112 -12.93 -1.84 4.44
C GLY A 112 -12.98 -2.28 2.98
N ALA A 113 -14.13 -2.06 2.35
CA ALA A 113 -14.29 -2.26 0.92
C ALA A 113 -13.44 -1.25 0.14
N VAL A 114 -12.93 -1.67 -1.02
CA VAL A 114 -12.07 -0.85 -1.88
C VAL A 114 -12.66 -0.75 -3.29
N PRO A 115 -12.26 0.24 -4.11
CA PRO A 115 -12.72 0.34 -5.50
C PRO A 115 -12.46 -0.95 -6.29
N ALA A 116 -13.38 -1.32 -7.18
CA ALA A 116 -13.29 -2.54 -7.99
C ALA A 116 -12.03 -2.61 -8.87
N GLY A 117 -11.47 -1.45 -9.26
CA GLY A 117 -10.21 -1.35 -10.00
C GLY A 117 -8.95 -1.48 -9.15
N THR A 118 -9.05 -1.82 -7.85
CA THR A 118 -7.88 -1.98 -6.99
C THR A 118 -7.05 -3.19 -7.39
N LEU A 119 -5.74 -3.00 -7.55
CA LEU A 119 -4.80 -4.10 -7.69
C LEU A 119 -4.43 -4.64 -6.30
N VAL A 120 -4.84 -5.87 -6.02
CA VAL A 120 -4.44 -6.61 -4.82
C VAL A 120 -3.43 -7.68 -5.21
N VAL A 121 -2.28 -7.69 -4.56
CA VAL A 121 -1.21 -8.68 -4.78
C VAL A 121 -0.92 -9.40 -3.48
N HIS A 122 -0.80 -10.72 -3.52
CA HIS A 122 -0.53 -11.53 -2.32
C HIS A 122 0.46 -12.65 -2.62
N GLY A 123 1.25 -13.02 -1.62
CA GLY A 123 2.12 -14.20 -1.69
C GLY A 123 1.34 -15.47 -1.34
N GLU A 124 1.58 -16.56 -2.08
CA GLU A 124 0.93 -17.85 -1.79
C GLU A 124 1.32 -18.39 -0.40
N GLU A 125 2.61 -18.24 -0.04
CA GLU A 125 3.21 -18.74 1.21
C GLU A 125 3.40 -17.59 2.25
N ASP A 126 2.48 -16.61 2.25
CA ASP A 126 2.52 -15.52 3.23
C ASP A 126 2.17 -16.05 4.63
N ASP A 127 3.15 -16.07 5.51
CA ASP A 127 3.07 -16.54 6.90
C ASP A 127 2.73 -15.42 7.90
N VAL A 128 2.73 -14.17 7.45
CA VAL A 128 2.38 -13.00 8.27
C VAL A 128 0.90 -12.62 8.11
N VAL A 129 0.43 -12.55 6.87
CA VAL A 129 -0.98 -12.37 6.51
C VAL A 129 -1.38 -13.55 5.64
N PRO A 130 -2.06 -14.56 6.19
CA PRO A 130 -2.44 -15.73 5.42
C PRO A 130 -3.24 -15.41 4.16
N LEU A 131 -2.90 -16.03 3.02
CA LEU A 131 -3.64 -15.83 1.76
C LEU A 131 -5.14 -16.07 1.94
N LYS A 132 -5.51 -17.03 2.81
CA LYS A 132 -6.92 -17.30 3.12
C LYS A 132 -7.64 -16.06 3.63
N ASP A 133 -7.03 -15.27 4.48
CA ASP A 133 -7.66 -14.06 5.06
C ASP A 133 -7.87 -13.00 3.97
N ALA A 134 -6.90 -12.86 3.04
CA ALA A 134 -7.02 -11.98 1.89
C ALA A 134 -8.16 -12.43 0.95
N LEU A 135 -8.30 -13.73 0.69
CA LEU A 135 -9.39 -14.29 -0.11
C LEU A 135 -10.76 -14.10 0.57
N ASP A 136 -10.85 -14.31 1.87
CA ASP A 136 -12.10 -14.13 2.63
C ASP A 136 -12.54 -12.66 2.66
N TRP A 137 -11.60 -11.71 2.76
CA TRP A 137 -11.87 -10.28 2.67
C TRP A 137 -12.29 -9.86 1.25
N ALA A 138 -11.66 -10.41 0.22
CA ALA A 138 -11.91 -10.02 -1.17
C ALA A 138 -13.23 -10.61 -1.74
N ARG A 139 -13.62 -11.80 -1.28
CA ARG A 139 -14.75 -12.57 -1.82
C ARG A 139 -16.08 -11.81 -1.80
N PRO A 140 -16.52 -11.15 -0.71
CA PRO A 140 -17.78 -10.40 -0.70
C PRO A 140 -17.78 -9.21 -1.66
N GLN A 141 -16.60 -8.70 -2.02
CA GLN A 141 -16.40 -7.57 -2.92
C GLN A 141 -16.25 -8.01 -4.38
N GLN A 142 -16.15 -9.32 -4.64
CA GLN A 142 -15.80 -9.89 -5.96
C GLN A 142 -14.48 -9.31 -6.51
N LEU A 143 -13.52 -9.01 -5.60
CA LEU A 143 -12.27 -8.36 -5.91
C LEU A 143 -11.20 -9.40 -6.31
N PRO A 144 -10.63 -9.33 -7.52
CA PRO A 144 -9.55 -10.22 -7.93
C PRO A 144 -8.28 -10.02 -7.11
N ILE A 145 -7.59 -11.11 -6.79
CA ILE A 145 -6.26 -11.08 -6.17
C ILE A 145 -5.26 -11.73 -7.12
N VAL A 146 -4.15 -11.05 -7.38
CA VAL A 146 -3.01 -11.62 -8.07
C VAL A 146 -2.13 -12.34 -7.04
N VAL A 147 -2.05 -13.67 -7.15
CA VAL A 147 -1.25 -14.50 -6.25
C VAL A 147 0.10 -14.79 -6.90
N PHE A 148 1.18 -14.60 -6.14
CA PHE A 148 2.54 -14.97 -6.52
C PHE A 148 2.86 -16.35 -5.96
N PRO A 149 2.99 -17.38 -6.81
CA PRO A 149 3.30 -18.75 -6.36
C PRO A 149 4.62 -18.80 -5.60
N GLY A 150 4.63 -19.49 -4.45
CA GLY A 150 5.82 -19.66 -3.59
C GLY A 150 6.36 -18.38 -2.94
N ALA A 151 5.70 -17.24 -3.10
CA ALA A 151 6.15 -16.01 -2.49
C ALA A 151 5.64 -15.89 -1.05
N GLY A 152 6.52 -15.55 -0.12
CA GLY A 152 6.18 -15.15 1.24
C GLY A 152 5.84 -13.65 1.34
N HIS A 153 5.60 -13.18 2.57
CA HIS A 153 5.14 -11.82 2.87
C HIS A 153 5.98 -10.70 2.21
N PHE A 154 7.30 -10.84 2.21
CA PHE A 154 8.22 -9.79 1.75
C PHE A 154 8.60 -9.91 0.27
N PHE A 155 8.02 -10.83 -0.47
CA PHE A 155 8.25 -11.03 -1.91
C PHE A 155 9.73 -11.19 -2.26
N HIS A 156 10.53 -11.84 -1.41
CA HIS A 156 11.93 -12.13 -1.71
C HIS A 156 12.06 -12.90 -3.04
N GLY A 157 12.97 -12.42 -3.91
CA GLY A 157 13.12 -12.97 -5.26
C GLY A 157 12.06 -12.51 -6.28
N ASN A 158 10.95 -11.92 -5.84
CA ASN A 158 9.81 -11.57 -6.71
C ASN A 158 9.62 -10.04 -6.92
N LEU A 159 10.49 -9.20 -6.34
CA LEU A 159 10.30 -7.73 -6.36
C LEU A 159 10.31 -7.15 -7.78
N VAL A 160 11.10 -7.69 -8.71
CA VAL A 160 11.12 -7.24 -10.11
C VAL A 160 9.80 -7.58 -10.81
N ALA A 161 9.25 -8.76 -10.58
CA ALA A 161 7.96 -9.16 -11.14
C ALA A 161 6.81 -8.33 -10.56
N LEU A 162 6.85 -8.07 -9.24
CA LEU A 162 5.91 -7.17 -8.56
C LEU A 162 5.96 -5.76 -9.17
N GLN A 163 7.14 -5.18 -9.36
CA GLN A 163 7.29 -3.88 -9.98
C GLN A 163 6.63 -3.83 -11.37
N LYS A 164 6.94 -4.80 -12.23
CA LYS A 164 6.38 -4.87 -13.59
C LYS A 164 4.86 -5.06 -13.61
N LEU A 165 4.30 -5.78 -12.63
CA LEU A 165 2.85 -5.94 -12.49
C LEU A 165 2.20 -4.59 -12.18
N VAL A 166 2.71 -3.85 -11.20
CA VAL A 166 2.21 -2.53 -10.82
C VAL A 166 2.34 -1.53 -11.97
N GLU A 167 3.48 -1.52 -12.68
CA GLU A 167 3.68 -0.66 -13.85
C GLU A 167 2.63 -0.92 -14.95
N ARG A 168 2.29 -2.18 -15.21
CA ARG A 168 1.26 -2.54 -16.20
C ARG A 168 -0.12 -2.07 -15.77
N HIS A 169 -0.46 -2.25 -14.50
CA HIS A 169 -1.73 -1.80 -13.94
C HIS A 169 -1.92 -0.28 -14.03
N CYS A 170 -0.86 0.50 -13.77
CA CYS A 170 -0.90 1.96 -13.81
C CYS A 170 -0.85 2.57 -15.23
N ARG A 171 -0.65 1.75 -16.27
CA ARG A 171 -0.65 2.19 -17.68
C ARG A 171 -1.93 1.81 -18.43
N ALA A 172 -2.76 0.98 -17.82
CA ALA A 172 -4.05 0.55 -18.37
C ALA A 172 -5.12 1.59 -18.12
#